data_2e3ae461deeedfe873a28dc2dc70372c
#
_entry.id   2e3ae461deeedfe873a28dc2dc70372c
#
_cell.length_a   1.000
_cell.length_b   1.000
_cell.length_c   1.000
_cell.angle_alpha   90.00
_cell.angle_beta   90.00
_cell.angle_gamma   90.00
#
_symmetry.space_group_name_H-M   'P 1'
#
loop_
_entity.id
_entity.type
_entity.pdbx_description
1 polymer ?
#
loop_
_entity_poly.entity_id
_entity_poly.type
_entity_poly.pdbx_seq_one_letter_code
_entity_poly.pdbx_strand_id
1 'polypeptide(L)'
;MARSKARNRGGWSEIDQITDDSQIVTYNGREVTKAQKRALKAAETRRKNAELHKQRDIYTREHVLPSVLEHIESTRKSVRCLKTIWSFYENGYRQWGTIFNKMLEFYPKLNGALVRYHSKYNEILGTQTELEKMIKRSKCNKAFFGLARTFGYQMFSLVDIINELSDAICKERITDCPLYSNHEMIVGAKDGRRKGLIHIVSNTFSMVSTTTKNLVELSKMLDEAYDHVVEYTTNGYRIR
;
A
#
# COMPACT_ATOMS: atom_id res chain seq x y z
N MET A 1 28.76 -35.41 32.41
CA MET A 1 28.59 -36.73 31.75
C MET A 1 27.23 -36.73 31.03
N ALA A 2 27.19 -36.43 29.75
CA ALA A 2 25.98 -36.45 28.94
C ALA A 2 26.08 -37.64 27.97
N ARG A 3 25.21 -38.60 28.14
CA ARG A 3 25.10 -39.79 27.26
C ARG A 3 24.31 -39.38 25.98
N SER A 4 24.99 -39.38 24.84
CA SER A 4 24.38 -39.28 23.53
C SER A 4 23.65 -40.60 23.22
N LYS A 5 22.30 -40.53 23.07
CA LYS A 5 21.51 -41.62 22.50
C LYS A 5 21.74 -41.66 20.99
N ALA A 6 22.54 -42.58 20.53
CA ALA A 6 22.61 -42.93 19.09
C ALA A 6 21.23 -43.46 18.65
N ARG A 7 20.54 -42.74 17.77
CA ARG A 7 19.38 -43.25 17.05
C ARG A 7 19.86 -44.26 16.04
N ASN A 8 19.59 -45.54 16.27
CA ASN A 8 19.66 -46.58 15.27
C ASN A 8 18.69 -46.24 14.13
N ARG A 9 19.18 -45.63 13.06
CA ARG A 9 18.47 -45.60 11.78
C ARG A 9 18.66 -47.01 11.20
N GLY A 10 17.58 -47.79 11.23
CA GLY A 10 17.51 -49.05 10.49
C GLY A 10 17.87 -48.80 9.05
N GLY A 11 19.08 -49.14 8.65
CA GLY A 11 19.53 -49.03 7.27
C GLY A 11 18.81 -50.11 6.49
N TRP A 12 17.98 -49.69 5.56
CA TRP A 12 17.61 -50.55 4.44
C TRP A 12 18.91 -50.84 3.69
N SER A 13 19.16 -52.07 3.38
CA SER A 13 20.36 -52.40 2.62
C SER A 13 20.27 -51.70 1.25
N GLU A 14 21.37 -51.15 0.76
CA GLU A 14 21.44 -50.56 -0.60
C GLU A 14 20.87 -51.46 -1.69
N ILE A 15 20.95 -52.78 -1.48
CA ILE A 15 20.42 -53.79 -2.37
C ILE A 15 18.88 -53.76 -2.42
N ASP A 16 18.19 -53.57 -1.29
CA ASP A 16 16.71 -53.49 -1.25
C ASP A 16 16.19 -52.23 -1.91
N GLN A 17 16.94 -51.14 -1.86
CA GLN A 17 16.60 -49.89 -2.56
C GLN A 17 16.78 -50.01 -4.06
N ILE A 18 17.85 -50.71 -4.54
CA ILE A 18 18.13 -50.95 -5.95
C ILE A 18 17.07 -51.85 -6.56
N THR A 19 16.65 -52.93 -5.84
CA THR A 19 15.63 -53.86 -6.34
C THR A 19 14.24 -53.21 -6.41
N ASP A 20 13.90 -52.29 -5.51
CA ASP A 20 12.60 -51.62 -5.52
C ASP A 20 12.52 -50.58 -6.66
N ASP A 21 13.58 -49.86 -6.94
CA ASP A 21 13.64 -48.85 -8.04
C ASP A 21 13.67 -49.47 -9.45
N SER A 22 14.12 -50.71 -9.60
CA SER A 22 14.12 -51.45 -10.87
C SER A 22 12.80 -52.17 -11.18
N GLN A 23 11.86 -52.22 -10.23
CA GLN A 23 10.58 -52.86 -10.42
C GLN A 23 9.77 -52.21 -11.54
N ILE A 24 9.29 -53.02 -12.50
CA ILE A 24 8.48 -52.53 -13.63
C ILE A 24 7.04 -52.24 -13.17
N VAL A 25 6.56 -51.10 -13.55
CA VAL A 25 5.17 -50.61 -13.23
C VAL A 25 4.57 -49.92 -14.46
N THR A 26 3.30 -50.04 -14.63
CA THR A 26 2.58 -49.34 -15.72
C THR A 26 2.36 -47.86 -15.36
N TYR A 27 2.70 -46.94 -16.26
CA TYR A 27 2.46 -45.53 -16.15
C TYR A 27 2.02 -44.93 -17.50
N ASN A 28 0.82 -44.39 -17.57
CA ASN A 28 0.20 -43.87 -18.81
C ASN A 28 0.21 -44.88 -19.95
N GLY A 29 -0.08 -46.16 -19.66
CA GLY A 29 -0.14 -47.24 -20.64
C GLY A 29 1.25 -47.75 -21.13
N ARG A 30 2.36 -47.37 -20.50
CA ARG A 30 3.71 -47.79 -20.82
C ARG A 30 4.34 -48.51 -19.62
N GLU A 31 5.10 -49.53 -19.87
CA GLU A 31 5.89 -50.21 -18.84
C GLU A 31 7.15 -49.39 -18.58
N VAL A 32 7.36 -49.01 -17.35
CA VAL A 32 8.50 -48.19 -16.89
C VAL A 32 8.98 -48.69 -15.53
N THR A 33 10.24 -48.46 -15.19
CA THR A 33 10.72 -48.74 -13.84
C THR A 33 10.15 -47.77 -12.82
N LYS A 34 10.11 -48.13 -11.55
CA LYS A 34 9.67 -47.23 -10.47
C LYS A 34 10.49 -45.93 -10.45
N ALA A 35 11.81 -45.99 -10.72
CA ALA A 35 12.67 -44.82 -10.83
C ALA A 35 12.26 -43.93 -12.00
N GLN A 36 12.03 -44.52 -13.20
CA GLN A 36 11.54 -43.81 -14.38
C GLN A 36 10.16 -43.18 -14.13
N LYS A 37 9.23 -43.88 -13.46
CA LYS A 37 7.92 -43.34 -13.08
C LYS A 37 8.05 -42.13 -12.16
N ARG A 38 8.94 -42.13 -11.16
CA ARG A 38 9.22 -40.98 -10.27
C ARG A 38 9.79 -39.82 -11.09
N ALA A 39 10.74 -40.08 -12.00
CA ALA A 39 11.33 -39.07 -12.87
C ALA A 39 10.27 -38.42 -13.80
N LEU A 40 9.42 -39.24 -14.42
CA LEU A 40 8.33 -38.78 -15.30
C LEU A 40 7.31 -37.93 -14.53
N LYS A 41 6.88 -38.38 -13.35
CA LYS A 41 5.99 -37.58 -12.47
C LYS A 41 6.64 -36.26 -12.07
N ALA A 42 7.91 -36.26 -11.71
CA ALA A 42 8.64 -35.04 -11.36
C ALA A 42 8.75 -34.08 -12.55
N ALA A 43 9.02 -34.62 -13.76
CA ALA A 43 9.05 -33.81 -14.98
C ALA A 43 7.69 -33.25 -15.34
N GLU A 44 6.62 -34.01 -15.20
CA GLU A 44 5.23 -33.54 -15.41
C GLU A 44 4.85 -32.45 -14.43
N THR A 45 5.19 -32.64 -13.14
CA THR A 45 4.95 -31.61 -12.10
C THR A 45 5.71 -30.34 -12.40
N ARG A 46 6.99 -30.44 -12.81
CA ARG A 46 7.79 -29.27 -13.22
C ARG A 46 7.17 -28.54 -14.40
N ARG A 47 6.68 -29.30 -15.42
CA ARG A 47 6.03 -28.73 -16.61
C ARG A 47 4.73 -28.02 -16.23
N LYS A 48 3.89 -28.65 -15.39
CA LYS A 48 2.65 -28.03 -14.88
C LYS A 48 2.93 -26.75 -14.08
N ASN A 49 3.94 -26.79 -13.22
CA ASN A 49 4.33 -25.60 -12.46
C ASN A 49 4.88 -24.48 -13.36
N ALA A 50 5.67 -24.82 -14.36
CA ALA A 50 6.18 -23.84 -15.34
C ALA A 50 5.03 -23.18 -16.12
N GLU A 51 4.05 -23.97 -16.56
CA GLU A 51 2.87 -23.44 -17.25
C GLU A 51 2.03 -22.53 -16.34
N LEU A 52 1.83 -22.94 -15.10
CA LEU A 52 1.14 -22.11 -14.10
C LEU A 52 1.88 -20.79 -13.83
N HIS A 53 3.21 -20.84 -13.72
CA HIS A 53 4.01 -19.62 -13.57
C HIS A 53 3.85 -18.71 -14.78
N LYS A 54 3.86 -19.27 -15.98
CA LYS A 54 3.67 -18.51 -17.23
C LYS A 54 2.28 -17.87 -17.28
N GLN A 55 1.21 -18.61 -16.98
CA GLN A 55 -0.16 -18.08 -16.93
C GLN A 55 -0.30 -16.98 -15.89
N ARG A 56 0.31 -17.16 -14.73
CA ARG A 56 0.34 -16.19 -13.66
C ARG A 56 1.08 -14.90 -14.05
N ASP A 57 2.22 -15.03 -14.75
CA ASP A 57 2.95 -13.86 -15.26
C ASP A 57 2.14 -13.10 -16.31
N ILE A 58 1.43 -13.81 -17.18
CA ILE A 58 0.52 -13.22 -18.17
C ILE A 58 -0.61 -12.47 -17.44
N TYR A 59 -1.30 -13.14 -16.53
CA TYR A 59 -2.39 -12.52 -15.75
C TYR A 59 -1.91 -11.27 -15.00
N THR A 60 -0.74 -11.35 -14.36
CA THR A 60 -0.16 -10.22 -13.64
C THR A 60 0.11 -9.05 -14.58
N ARG A 61 0.64 -9.30 -15.77
CA ARG A 61 0.92 -8.25 -16.76
C ARG A 61 -0.34 -7.64 -17.36
N GLU A 62 -1.34 -8.45 -17.63
CA GLU A 62 -2.52 -8.02 -18.38
C GLU A 62 -3.59 -7.39 -17.48
N HIS A 63 -3.72 -7.84 -16.23
CA HIS A 63 -4.80 -7.42 -15.35
C HIS A 63 -4.30 -6.66 -14.11
N VAL A 64 -3.27 -7.16 -13.44
CA VAL A 64 -2.81 -6.59 -12.16
C VAL A 64 -1.98 -5.33 -12.38
N LEU A 65 -1.00 -5.38 -13.28
CA LEU A 65 -0.13 -4.23 -13.53
C LEU A 65 -0.87 -3.00 -14.07
N PRO A 66 -1.79 -3.10 -15.04
CA PRO A 66 -2.56 -1.97 -15.50
C PRO A 66 -3.39 -1.34 -14.37
N SER A 67 -4.07 -2.16 -13.57
CA SER A 67 -4.85 -1.69 -12.41
C SER A 67 -3.98 -0.99 -11.38
N VAL A 68 -2.82 -1.58 -11.02
CA VAL A 68 -1.87 -0.95 -10.09
C VAL A 68 -1.30 0.35 -10.64
N LEU A 69 -1.01 0.43 -11.95
CA LEU A 69 -0.54 1.66 -12.59
C LEU A 69 -1.61 2.74 -12.58
N GLU A 70 -2.86 2.41 -12.85
CA GLU A 70 -3.99 3.34 -12.79
C GLU A 70 -4.15 3.88 -11.36
N HIS A 71 -4.04 3.02 -10.35
CA HIS A 71 -4.11 3.42 -8.94
C HIS A 71 -2.95 4.30 -8.53
N ILE A 72 -1.73 4.02 -9.00
CA ILE A 72 -0.58 4.90 -8.78
C ILE A 72 -0.82 6.27 -9.41
N GLU A 73 -1.34 6.33 -10.62
CA GLU A 73 -1.62 7.60 -11.30
C GLU A 73 -2.71 8.40 -10.57
N SER A 74 -3.79 7.74 -10.16
CA SER A 74 -4.85 8.37 -9.37
C SER A 74 -4.32 8.83 -8.00
N THR A 75 -3.46 8.02 -7.35
CA THR A 75 -2.78 8.40 -6.10
C THR A 75 -1.88 9.62 -6.32
N ARG A 76 -1.16 9.70 -7.43
CA ARG A 76 -0.37 10.89 -7.78
C ARG A 76 -1.21 12.15 -7.85
N LYS A 77 -2.42 12.08 -8.42
CA LYS A 77 -3.36 13.21 -8.44
C LYS A 77 -3.77 13.61 -7.02
N SER A 78 -4.12 12.63 -6.18
CA SER A 78 -4.47 12.86 -4.78
C SER A 78 -3.30 13.46 -4.01
N VAL A 79 -2.09 12.95 -4.20
CA VAL A 79 -0.86 13.48 -3.59
C VAL A 79 -0.58 14.93 -4.03
N ARG A 80 -0.85 15.29 -5.28
CA ARG A 80 -0.76 16.70 -5.73
C ARG A 80 -1.75 17.57 -4.98
N CYS A 81 -3.00 17.11 -4.78
CA CYS A 81 -3.99 17.82 -3.96
C CYS A 81 -3.50 17.99 -2.52
N LEU A 82 -2.94 16.95 -1.91
CA LEU A 82 -2.36 17.01 -0.56
C LEU A 82 -1.24 18.04 -0.47
N LYS A 83 -0.35 18.08 -1.47
CA LYS A 83 0.71 19.08 -1.55
C LYS A 83 0.15 20.51 -1.65
N THR A 84 -0.95 20.67 -2.37
CA THR A 84 -1.63 21.97 -2.47
C THR A 84 -2.23 22.37 -1.11
N ILE A 85 -2.86 21.44 -0.39
CA ILE A 85 -3.37 21.70 0.96
C ILE A 85 -2.24 22.15 1.90
N TRP A 86 -1.12 21.44 1.88
CA TRP A 86 0.05 21.81 2.67
C TRP A 86 0.59 23.18 2.26
N SER A 87 0.61 23.49 0.96
CA SER A 87 1.00 24.81 0.45
C SER A 87 0.09 25.93 0.97
N PHE A 88 -1.21 25.69 1.13
CA PHE A 88 -2.12 26.64 1.78
C PHE A 88 -1.77 26.88 3.24
N TYR A 89 -1.46 25.81 3.97
CA TYR A 89 -1.01 25.90 5.36
C TYR A 89 0.28 26.72 5.48
N GLU A 90 1.30 26.38 4.69
CA GLU A 90 2.57 27.09 4.67
C GLU A 90 2.43 28.55 4.23
N ASN A 91 1.56 28.82 3.25
CA ASN A 91 1.30 30.17 2.78
C ASN A 91 0.60 31.01 3.85
N GLY A 92 -0.36 30.44 4.59
CA GLY A 92 -0.96 31.07 5.76
C GLY A 92 0.10 31.41 6.81
N TYR A 93 0.99 30.47 7.09
CA TYR A 93 2.10 30.68 8.01
C TYR A 93 3.03 31.81 7.55
N ARG A 94 3.41 31.84 6.27
CA ARG A 94 4.26 32.90 5.71
C ARG A 94 3.58 34.28 5.70
N GLN A 95 2.29 34.34 5.36
CA GLN A 95 1.57 35.61 5.24
C GLN A 95 1.29 36.24 6.61
N TRP A 96 1.01 35.41 7.60
CA TRP A 96 0.52 35.88 8.90
C TRP A 96 1.50 35.59 10.05
N GLY A 97 2.57 34.85 9.78
CA GLY A 97 3.70 34.62 10.68
C GLY A 97 3.28 34.27 12.11
N THR A 98 3.78 35.05 13.05
CA THR A 98 3.52 34.84 14.47
C THR A 98 2.03 34.81 14.83
N ILE A 99 1.18 35.54 14.08
CA ILE A 99 -0.26 35.62 14.35
C ILE A 99 -0.96 34.32 13.99
N PHE A 100 -0.60 33.72 12.85
CA PHE A 100 -1.13 32.40 12.46
C PHE A 100 -0.71 31.32 13.46
N ASN A 101 0.55 31.36 13.90
CA ASN A 101 1.04 30.44 14.93
C ASN A 101 0.29 30.60 16.26
N LYS A 102 0.09 31.85 16.72
CA LYS A 102 -0.74 32.13 17.90
C LYS A 102 -2.19 31.66 17.74
N MET A 103 -2.78 31.83 16.55
CA MET A 103 -4.10 31.26 16.28
C MET A 103 -4.12 29.75 16.47
N LEU A 104 -3.12 29.02 15.97
CA LEU A 104 -3.02 27.58 16.14
C LEU A 104 -2.77 27.15 17.58
N GLU A 105 -2.20 28.00 18.43
CA GLU A 105 -2.08 27.75 19.87
C GLU A 105 -3.45 27.67 20.57
N PHE A 106 -4.45 28.43 20.10
CA PHE A 106 -5.84 28.32 20.58
C PHE A 106 -6.52 27.05 20.09
N TYR A 107 -6.00 26.44 19.03
CA TYR A 107 -6.58 25.26 18.38
C TYR A 107 -5.56 24.11 18.30
N PRO A 108 -5.13 23.57 19.46
CA PRO A 108 -4.06 22.56 19.49
C PRO A 108 -4.41 21.28 18.73
N LYS A 109 -5.70 20.92 18.66
CA LYS A 109 -6.18 19.75 17.89
C LYS A 109 -6.00 19.96 16.40
N LEU A 110 -6.35 21.16 15.89
CA LEU A 110 -6.16 21.53 14.49
C LEU A 110 -4.67 21.53 14.13
N ASN A 111 -3.83 22.15 14.94
CA ASN A 111 -2.40 22.18 14.73
C ASN A 111 -1.80 20.77 14.74
N GLY A 112 -2.14 19.97 15.74
CA GLY A 112 -1.69 18.58 15.85
C GLY A 112 -2.11 17.73 14.65
N ALA A 113 -3.33 17.88 14.14
CA ALA A 113 -3.83 17.18 12.97
C ALA A 113 -3.07 17.60 11.68
N LEU A 114 -2.79 18.89 11.51
CA LEU A 114 -2.02 19.40 10.36
C LEU A 114 -0.59 18.85 10.34
N VAL A 115 0.08 18.79 11.50
CA VAL A 115 1.43 18.23 11.64
C VAL A 115 1.43 16.73 11.29
N ARG A 116 0.49 15.94 11.84
CA ARG A 116 0.36 14.52 11.54
C ARG A 116 0.08 14.27 10.06
N TYR A 117 -0.79 15.09 9.47
CA TYR A 117 -1.12 15.02 8.06
C TYR A 117 0.12 15.19 7.17
N HIS A 118 0.94 16.20 7.42
CA HIS A 118 2.17 16.42 6.67
C HIS A 118 3.17 15.26 6.82
N SER A 119 3.33 14.74 8.03
CA SER A 119 4.19 13.59 8.28
C SER A 119 3.75 12.35 7.50
N LYS A 120 2.44 12.04 7.54
CA LYS A 120 1.88 10.89 6.82
C LYS A 120 1.96 11.05 5.30
N TYR A 121 1.77 12.26 4.80
CA TYR A 121 1.96 12.58 3.39
C TYR A 121 3.36 12.21 2.88
N ASN A 122 4.40 12.60 3.60
CA ASN A 122 5.78 12.28 3.22
C ASN A 122 6.06 10.77 3.25
N GLU A 123 5.51 10.06 4.23
CA GLU A 123 5.61 8.60 4.33
C GLU A 123 4.99 7.90 3.10
N ILE A 124 3.80 8.33 2.69
CA ILE A 124 3.09 7.78 1.52
C ILE A 124 3.88 8.04 0.24
N LEU A 125 4.45 9.23 0.07
CA LEU A 125 5.30 9.55 -1.07
C LEU A 125 6.50 8.62 -1.20
N GLY A 126 7.15 8.29 -0.10
CA GLY A 126 8.27 7.35 -0.07
C GLY A 126 7.84 5.96 -0.55
N THR A 127 6.75 5.43 0.00
CA THR A 127 6.23 4.11 -0.36
C THR A 127 5.80 4.05 -1.84
N GLN A 128 5.12 5.09 -2.33
CA GLN A 128 4.72 5.19 -3.73
C GLN A 128 5.93 5.17 -4.67
N THR A 129 6.98 5.91 -4.33
CA THR A 129 8.22 5.95 -5.15
C THR A 129 8.85 4.57 -5.27
N GLU A 130 8.87 3.78 -4.20
CA GLU A 130 9.40 2.41 -4.24
C GLU A 130 8.52 1.46 -5.05
N LEU A 131 7.19 1.54 -4.94
CA LEU A 131 6.27 0.77 -5.77
C LEU A 131 6.49 1.05 -7.26
N GLU A 132 6.61 2.32 -7.64
CA GLU A 132 6.89 2.72 -9.02
C GLU A 132 8.21 2.15 -9.55
N LYS A 133 9.26 2.16 -8.73
CA LYS A 133 10.55 1.55 -9.10
C LYS A 133 10.42 0.06 -9.32
N MET A 134 9.64 -0.64 -8.47
CA MET A 134 9.44 -2.08 -8.61
C MET A 134 8.64 -2.42 -9.87
N ILE A 135 7.60 -1.64 -10.20
CA ILE A 135 6.82 -1.81 -11.43
C ILE A 135 7.70 -1.61 -12.67
N LYS A 136 8.48 -0.52 -12.71
CA LYS A 136 9.40 -0.23 -13.82
C LYS A 136 10.41 -1.35 -14.05
N ARG A 137 10.81 -2.07 -12.99
CA ARG A 137 11.72 -3.20 -13.05
C ARG A 137 11.02 -4.54 -13.28
N SER A 138 9.71 -4.54 -13.49
CA SER A 138 8.86 -5.75 -13.60
C SER A 138 9.04 -6.73 -12.42
N LYS A 139 9.30 -6.21 -11.22
CA LYS A 139 9.51 -7.01 -10.00
C LYS A 139 8.22 -7.17 -9.22
N CYS A 140 7.26 -7.89 -9.77
CA CYS A 140 6.01 -8.25 -9.07
C CYS A 140 6.22 -9.54 -8.26
N ASN A 141 6.97 -9.45 -7.19
CA ASN A 141 7.25 -10.56 -6.28
C ASN A 141 6.56 -10.34 -4.91
N LYS A 142 6.79 -11.25 -3.97
CA LYS A 142 6.25 -11.14 -2.60
C LYS A 142 6.54 -9.79 -1.92
N ALA A 143 7.71 -9.21 -2.17
CA ALA A 143 8.07 -7.90 -1.61
C ALA A 143 7.22 -6.77 -2.20
N PHE A 144 6.90 -6.81 -3.51
CA PHE A 144 5.99 -5.87 -4.14
C PHE A 144 4.61 -5.90 -3.49
N PHE A 145 4.03 -7.08 -3.29
CA PHE A 145 2.71 -7.20 -2.65
C PHE A 145 2.73 -6.78 -1.18
N GLY A 146 3.81 -7.07 -0.46
CA GLY A 146 4.01 -6.57 0.90
C GLY A 146 4.02 -5.04 0.95
N LEU A 147 4.71 -4.41 0.02
CA LEU A 147 4.79 -2.95 -0.06
C LEU A 147 3.46 -2.32 -0.49
N ALA A 148 2.73 -2.93 -1.44
CA ALA A 148 1.41 -2.48 -1.85
C ALA A 148 0.41 -2.53 -0.69
N ARG A 149 0.47 -3.59 0.13
CA ARG A 149 -0.33 -3.69 1.36
C ARG A 149 0.02 -2.61 2.38
N THR A 150 1.32 -2.33 2.58
CA THR A 150 1.78 -1.24 3.46
C THR A 150 1.23 0.10 2.97
N PHE A 151 1.27 0.34 1.67
CA PHE A 151 0.70 1.54 1.04
C PHE A 151 -0.81 1.67 1.35
N GLY A 152 -1.58 0.59 1.22
CA GLY A 152 -3.00 0.56 1.59
C GLY A 152 -3.23 0.98 3.05
N TYR A 153 -2.49 0.40 4.00
CA TYR A 153 -2.60 0.78 5.41
C TYR A 153 -2.23 2.25 5.69
N GLN A 154 -1.21 2.76 5.00
CA GLN A 154 -0.84 4.18 5.11
C GLN A 154 -1.97 5.09 4.61
N MET A 155 -2.66 4.70 3.54
CA MET A 155 -3.81 5.43 3.01
C MET A 155 -4.98 5.45 4.00
N PHE A 156 -5.32 4.32 4.64
CA PHE A 156 -6.33 4.29 5.71
C PHE A 156 -5.96 5.20 6.88
N SER A 157 -4.71 5.11 7.34
CA SER A 157 -4.22 6.00 8.40
C SER A 157 -4.30 7.49 8.03
N LEU A 158 -4.11 7.83 6.76
CA LEU A 158 -4.28 9.20 6.28
C LEU A 158 -5.74 9.63 6.33
N VAL A 159 -6.68 8.75 5.98
CA VAL A 159 -8.13 9.02 6.06
C VAL A 159 -8.52 9.34 7.50
N ASP A 160 -8.01 8.60 8.48
CA ASP A 160 -8.27 8.87 9.89
C ASP A 160 -7.78 10.26 10.32
N ILE A 161 -6.56 10.63 9.91
CA ILE A 161 -6.00 11.98 10.18
C ILE A 161 -6.83 13.06 9.49
N ILE A 162 -7.34 12.82 8.28
CA ILE A 162 -8.20 13.75 7.55
C ILE A 162 -9.54 13.93 8.28
N ASN A 163 -10.11 12.87 8.81
CA ASN A 163 -11.32 12.92 9.60
C ASN A 163 -11.10 13.73 10.90
N GLU A 164 -9.97 13.51 11.59
CA GLU A 164 -9.59 14.33 12.75
C GLU A 164 -9.45 15.82 12.40
N LEU A 165 -8.81 16.12 11.25
CA LEU A 165 -8.65 17.49 10.77
C LEU A 165 -10.00 18.12 10.45
N SER A 166 -10.89 17.39 9.80
CA SER A 166 -12.27 17.78 9.51
C SER A 166 -13.03 18.11 10.79
N ASP A 167 -12.96 17.22 11.77
CA ASP A 167 -13.59 17.37 13.08
C ASP A 167 -13.06 18.58 13.84
N ALA A 168 -11.75 18.78 13.82
CA ALA A 168 -11.14 19.94 14.47
C ALA A 168 -11.59 21.26 13.84
N ILE A 169 -11.65 21.33 12.50
CA ILE A 169 -12.13 22.52 11.78
C ILE A 169 -13.61 22.80 12.10
N CYS A 170 -14.45 21.75 12.13
CA CYS A 170 -15.88 21.90 12.36
C CYS A 170 -16.22 22.24 13.83
N LYS A 171 -15.46 21.69 14.79
CA LYS A 171 -15.75 21.82 16.22
C LYS A 171 -15.12 23.04 16.88
N GLU A 172 -13.96 23.45 16.38
CA GLU A 172 -13.20 24.56 16.96
C GLU A 172 -13.62 25.91 16.36
N ARG A 173 -14.82 26.34 16.46
CA ARG A 173 -15.36 27.63 16.00
C ARG A 173 -14.30 28.74 15.85
N ILE A 174 -13.61 28.73 14.69
CA ILE A 174 -12.48 29.64 14.41
C ILE A 174 -12.86 31.09 14.59
N THR A 175 -14.17 31.44 14.42
CA THR A 175 -14.74 32.75 14.65
C THR A 175 -14.65 33.19 16.12
N ASP A 176 -14.51 32.26 17.05
CA ASP A 176 -14.40 32.56 18.48
C ASP A 176 -12.95 32.86 18.92
N CYS A 177 -11.99 32.80 17.98
CA CYS A 177 -10.60 33.14 18.24
C CYS A 177 -10.47 34.61 18.68
N PRO A 178 -9.75 34.89 19.77
CA PRO A 178 -9.54 36.28 20.25
C PRO A 178 -8.86 37.19 19.20
N LEU A 179 -8.16 36.61 18.23
CA LEU A 179 -7.53 37.32 17.12
C LEU A 179 -8.51 37.67 15.99
N TYR A 180 -9.76 37.21 16.06
CA TYR A 180 -10.78 37.44 15.04
C TYR A 180 -11.17 38.90 14.89
N SER A 181 -10.88 39.77 15.89
CA SER A 181 -11.11 41.23 15.84
C SER A 181 -10.31 41.92 14.72
N ASN A 182 -9.22 41.33 14.22
CA ASN A 182 -8.47 41.87 13.11
C ASN A 182 -9.08 41.41 11.79
N HIS A 183 -10.05 42.18 11.25
CA HIS A 183 -10.83 41.83 10.09
C HIS A 183 -9.96 41.54 8.84
N GLU A 184 -8.94 42.36 8.57
CA GLU A 184 -8.09 42.20 7.39
C GLU A 184 -7.26 40.91 7.47
N MET A 185 -6.80 40.54 8.66
CA MET A 185 -6.05 39.32 8.89
C MET A 185 -6.94 38.08 8.75
N ILE A 186 -8.18 38.15 9.26
CA ILE A 186 -9.10 37.02 9.29
C ILE A 186 -9.79 36.81 7.95
N VAL A 187 -10.29 37.88 7.34
CA VAL A 187 -11.08 37.83 6.10
C VAL A 187 -10.24 38.04 4.85
N GLY A 188 -9.13 38.75 4.98
CA GLY A 188 -8.25 39.14 3.89
C GLY A 188 -8.40 40.58 3.45
N ALA A 189 -7.46 41.05 2.64
CA ALA A 189 -7.45 42.40 2.14
C ALA A 189 -8.57 42.63 1.09
N LYS A 190 -9.16 43.82 1.09
CA LYS A 190 -10.26 44.17 0.17
C LYS A 190 -9.86 44.07 -1.32
N ASP A 191 -8.58 44.24 -1.64
CA ASP A 191 -8.04 44.10 -2.98
C ASP A 191 -7.79 42.67 -3.45
N GLY A 192 -8.10 41.67 -2.62
CA GLY A 192 -7.92 40.24 -2.90
C GLY A 192 -6.47 39.75 -2.95
N ARG A 193 -5.49 40.61 -2.73
CA ARG A 193 -4.07 40.23 -2.78
C ARG A 193 -3.63 39.34 -1.62
N ARG A 194 -4.30 39.49 -0.47
CA ARG A 194 -4.04 38.69 0.73
C ARG A 194 -5.28 37.94 1.13
N LYS A 195 -5.19 36.63 1.15
CA LYS A 195 -6.29 35.77 1.63
C LYS A 195 -6.25 35.72 3.13
N GLY A 196 -7.40 35.89 3.78
CA GLY A 196 -7.53 35.79 5.22
C GLY A 196 -7.43 34.37 5.72
N LEU A 197 -7.20 34.20 7.01
CA LEU A 197 -7.07 32.89 7.67
C LEU A 197 -8.31 32.03 7.50
N ILE A 198 -9.51 32.60 7.56
CA ILE A 198 -10.77 31.87 7.32
C ILE A 198 -10.78 31.25 5.91
N HIS A 199 -10.37 32.00 4.91
CA HIS A 199 -10.33 31.50 3.54
C HIS A 199 -9.32 30.37 3.36
N ILE A 200 -8.13 30.49 3.97
CA ILE A 200 -7.10 29.45 3.97
C ILE A 200 -7.62 28.17 4.61
N VAL A 201 -8.20 28.27 5.81
CA VAL A 201 -8.73 27.12 6.54
C VAL A 201 -9.92 26.49 5.81
N SER A 202 -10.86 27.29 5.31
CA SER A 202 -12.04 26.83 4.58
C SER A 202 -11.66 26.12 3.27
N ASN A 203 -10.70 26.65 2.51
CA ASN A 203 -10.21 26.01 1.31
C ASN A 203 -9.47 24.69 1.64
N THR A 204 -8.65 24.68 2.70
CA THR A 204 -8.00 23.46 3.16
C THR A 204 -9.03 22.39 3.47
N PHE A 205 -10.09 22.74 4.19
CA PHE A 205 -11.18 21.81 4.51
C PHE A 205 -11.87 21.26 3.25
N SER A 206 -12.23 22.14 2.32
CA SER A 206 -12.86 21.73 1.05
C SER A 206 -11.98 20.77 0.24
N MET A 207 -10.68 21.06 0.13
CA MET A 207 -9.72 20.22 -0.56
C MET A 207 -9.49 18.88 0.16
N VAL A 208 -9.42 18.90 1.50
CA VAL A 208 -9.31 17.70 2.33
C VAL A 208 -10.52 16.81 2.12
N SER A 209 -11.73 17.34 2.14
CA SER A 209 -12.97 16.57 1.96
C SER A 209 -13.03 15.89 0.59
N THR A 210 -12.63 16.59 -0.47
CA THR A 210 -12.57 16.01 -1.83
C THR A 210 -11.50 14.93 -1.92
N THR A 211 -10.32 15.19 -1.38
CA THR A 211 -9.20 14.25 -1.39
C THR A 211 -9.54 12.98 -0.60
N THR A 212 -10.25 13.11 0.53
CA THR A 212 -10.67 11.95 1.35
C THR A 212 -11.46 10.95 0.55
N LYS A 213 -12.46 11.40 -0.23
CA LYS A 213 -13.28 10.51 -1.05
C LYS A 213 -12.42 9.71 -2.03
N ASN A 214 -11.51 10.40 -2.74
CA ASN A 214 -10.62 9.77 -3.70
C ASN A 214 -9.66 8.76 -3.04
N LEU A 215 -9.16 9.08 -1.84
CA LEU A 215 -8.25 8.21 -1.11
C LEU A 215 -8.93 6.95 -0.56
N VAL A 216 -10.17 7.06 -0.10
CA VAL A 216 -10.97 5.89 0.35
C VAL A 216 -11.23 4.94 -0.82
N GLU A 217 -11.62 5.48 -1.97
CA GLU A 217 -11.86 4.68 -3.18
C GLU A 217 -10.58 3.98 -3.64
N LEU A 218 -9.46 4.69 -3.71
CA LEU A 218 -8.15 4.15 -4.02
C LEU A 218 -7.72 3.03 -3.07
N SER A 219 -7.96 3.19 -1.77
CA SER A 219 -7.63 2.15 -0.80
C SER A 219 -8.41 0.87 -1.07
N LYS A 220 -9.73 0.97 -1.32
CA LYS A 220 -10.56 -0.19 -1.67
C LYS A 220 -10.04 -0.90 -2.91
N MET A 221 -9.76 -0.14 -3.97
CA MET A 221 -9.29 -0.72 -5.22
C MET A 221 -7.91 -1.40 -5.08
N LEU A 222 -7.01 -0.86 -4.23
CA LEU A 222 -5.73 -1.50 -3.92
C LEU A 222 -5.90 -2.79 -3.13
N ASP A 223 -6.84 -2.83 -2.18
CA ASP A 223 -7.16 -4.04 -1.43
C ASP A 223 -7.75 -5.10 -2.34
N GLU A 224 -8.69 -4.75 -3.21
CA GLU A 224 -9.27 -5.66 -4.21
C GLU A 224 -8.21 -6.22 -5.16
N ALA A 225 -7.32 -5.38 -5.69
CA ALA A 225 -6.22 -5.81 -6.54
C ALA A 225 -5.25 -6.75 -5.79
N TYR A 226 -4.97 -6.46 -4.51
CA TYR A 226 -4.15 -7.30 -3.65
C TYR A 226 -4.81 -8.66 -3.41
N ASP A 227 -6.10 -8.68 -3.05
CA ASP A 227 -6.85 -9.90 -2.77
C ASP A 227 -6.94 -10.79 -4.00
N HIS A 228 -7.19 -10.25 -5.17
CA HIS A 228 -7.16 -10.99 -6.44
C HIS A 228 -5.82 -11.65 -6.70
N VAL A 229 -4.72 -10.94 -6.44
CA VAL A 229 -3.37 -11.51 -6.62
C VAL A 229 -3.08 -12.59 -5.59
N VAL A 230 -3.47 -12.39 -4.33
CA VAL A 230 -3.31 -13.37 -3.26
C VAL A 230 -4.14 -14.62 -3.57
N GLU A 231 -5.38 -14.47 -3.98
CA GLU A 231 -6.25 -15.58 -4.34
C GLU A 231 -5.68 -16.37 -5.51
N TYR A 232 -5.24 -15.70 -6.57
CA TYR A 232 -4.60 -16.35 -7.70
C TYR A 232 -3.31 -17.08 -7.30
N THR A 233 -2.47 -16.48 -6.45
CA THR A 233 -1.25 -17.11 -5.97
C THR A 233 -1.53 -18.29 -5.05
N THR A 234 -2.57 -18.20 -4.22
CA THR A 234 -2.95 -19.27 -3.28
C THR A 234 -3.57 -20.45 -4.02
N ASN A 235 -4.46 -20.18 -4.97
CA ASN A 235 -5.13 -21.21 -5.77
C ASN A 235 -4.16 -21.88 -6.76
N GLY A 236 -3.19 -21.15 -7.28
CA GLY A 236 -2.12 -21.69 -8.14
C GLY A 236 -1.12 -22.58 -7.40
N TYR A 237 -0.97 -22.46 -6.09
CA TYR A 237 -0.13 -23.33 -5.26
C TYR A 237 -0.83 -24.58 -4.74
N ARG A 238 -2.13 -24.70 -4.93
CA ARG A 238 -2.92 -25.87 -4.49
C ARG A 238 -2.99 -27.00 -5.50
N ILE A 239 -2.08 -27.09 -6.42
CA ILE A 239 -1.93 -28.32 -7.20
C ILE A 239 -0.99 -29.24 -6.41
N ARG A 240 -1.61 -30.02 -5.52
CA ARG A 240 -1.00 -31.18 -4.90
C ARG A 240 -0.93 -32.35 -5.87
#